data_9e1d24771078ea59f7b7f55e91a399b3
#
_entry.id   9e1d24771078ea59f7b7f55e91a399b3
#
_cell.length_a   1.000
_cell.length_b   1.000
_cell.length_c   1.000
_cell.angle_alpha   90.00
_cell.angle_beta   90.00
_cell.angle_gamma   90.00
#
_symmetry.space_group_name_H-M   'P 1'
#
loop_
_entity.id
_entity.type
_entity.pdbx_description
1 polymer ?
#
loop_
_entity_poly.entity_id
_entity_poly.type
_entity_poly.pdbx_seq_one_letter_code
_entity_poly.pdbx_strand_id
1 'polypeptide(L)'
;MDNLRGANAIVTGASRGIGVYIARALAREGVNLALAARSLEDLEHVRAEMEGLGVRAIAIQCDVAEAADRAELIRRTEAELGTIDILVNNAGIERVARFEQALETDITDTLTINLEAPMLLTRAIVPGMLARNRGHVVNIASGAGKVGVAYGSSYCASKHGLVGFTNALRSEYRGRPVGFSVVCPGFVTDAGMYDRWEKNGIRAPRIAGTSKPEKVAEVTVRCIKRNKAEVTVNTPPVRPLIVLANIAPSIVPALLHRLGYAKVFERVMDAEASAGTK
;
A
#
# COMPACT_ATOMS: atom_id res chain seq x y z
N MET A 1 -15.83 -11.71 -2.83
CA MET A 1 -16.84 -10.80 -3.44
C MET A 1 -16.75 -10.92 -4.95
N ASP A 2 -17.50 -11.80 -5.60
CA ASP A 2 -17.30 -12.08 -7.04
C ASP A 2 -17.80 -10.93 -7.94
N ASN A 3 -18.84 -10.21 -7.51
CA ASN A 3 -19.33 -9.01 -8.18
C ASN A 3 -19.07 -7.78 -7.29
N LEU A 4 -18.39 -6.79 -7.86
CA LEU A 4 -18.05 -5.53 -7.19
C LEU A 4 -18.92 -4.34 -7.62
N ARG A 5 -19.74 -4.48 -8.66
CA ARG A 5 -20.58 -3.40 -9.18
C ARG A 5 -21.50 -2.84 -8.10
N GLY A 6 -21.47 -1.53 -7.91
CA GLY A 6 -22.24 -0.82 -6.89
C GLY A 6 -21.68 -0.93 -5.47
N ALA A 7 -20.58 -1.63 -5.25
CA ALA A 7 -19.86 -1.61 -3.96
C ALA A 7 -19.22 -0.23 -3.73
N ASN A 8 -19.03 0.15 -2.46
CA ASN A 8 -18.34 1.38 -2.08
C ASN A 8 -16.99 1.07 -1.47
N ALA A 9 -15.95 1.75 -1.96
CA ALA A 9 -14.58 1.54 -1.52
C ALA A 9 -13.94 2.82 -0.99
N ILE A 10 -13.19 2.71 0.10
CA ILE A 10 -12.20 3.71 0.51
C ILE A 10 -10.84 3.31 -0.08
N VAL A 11 -10.15 4.27 -0.72
CA VAL A 11 -8.77 4.11 -1.16
C VAL A 11 -7.93 5.22 -0.52
N THR A 12 -7.02 4.86 0.40
CA THR A 12 -6.10 5.83 1.00
C THR A 12 -4.86 6.04 0.13
N GLY A 13 -4.28 7.26 0.15
CA GLY A 13 -3.16 7.63 -0.72
C GLY A 13 -3.54 7.63 -2.20
N ALA A 14 -4.76 8.09 -2.51
CA ALA A 14 -5.36 8.00 -3.83
C ALA A 14 -5.03 9.19 -4.75
N SER A 15 -4.29 10.22 -4.29
CA SER A 15 -3.99 11.42 -5.09
C SER A 15 -2.89 11.20 -6.13
N ARG A 16 -2.04 10.20 -5.96
CA ARG A 16 -0.91 9.91 -6.87
C ARG A 16 -0.43 8.47 -6.76
N GLY A 17 0.46 8.08 -7.67
CA GLY A 17 1.13 6.79 -7.61
C GLY A 17 0.17 5.61 -7.77
N ILE A 18 0.44 4.52 -7.07
CA ILE A 18 -0.30 3.25 -7.17
C ILE A 18 -1.78 3.42 -6.81
N GLY A 19 -2.10 4.33 -5.88
CA GLY A 19 -3.47 4.59 -5.43
C GLY A 19 -4.42 4.99 -6.58
N VAL A 20 -3.94 5.82 -7.52
CA VAL A 20 -4.72 6.22 -8.70
C VAL A 20 -5.04 5.01 -9.60
N TYR A 21 -4.06 4.15 -9.84
CA TYR A 21 -4.25 2.93 -10.64
C TYR A 21 -5.21 1.94 -9.97
N ILE A 22 -5.15 1.82 -8.64
CA ILE A 22 -6.09 1.00 -7.88
C ILE A 22 -7.50 1.57 -7.97
N ALA A 23 -7.66 2.89 -7.78
CA ALA A 23 -8.95 3.57 -7.92
C ALA A 23 -9.55 3.35 -9.31
N ARG A 24 -8.74 3.56 -10.36
CA ARG A 24 -9.15 3.31 -11.75
C ARG A 24 -9.57 1.86 -12.01
N ALA A 25 -8.83 0.89 -11.47
CA ALA A 25 -9.17 -0.52 -11.63
C ALA A 25 -10.48 -0.89 -10.91
N LEU A 26 -10.73 -0.31 -9.72
CA LEU A 26 -11.99 -0.49 -8.99
C LEU A 26 -13.16 0.20 -9.71
N ALA A 27 -12.96 1.42 -10.22
CA ALA A 27 -13.98 2.14 -11.01
C ALA A 27 -14.42 1.34 -12.25
N ARG A 28 -13.48 0.72 -12.96
CA ARG A 28 -13.80 -0.16 -14.12
C ARG A 28 -14.62 -1.40 -13.73
N GLU A 29 -14.57 -1.83 -12.49
CA GLU A 29 -15.43 -2.89 -11.94
C GLU A 29 -16.80 -2.35 -11.46
N GLY A 30 -17.05 -1.03 -11.60
CA GLY A 30 -18.28 -0.37 -11.19
C GLY A 30 -18.35 -0.07 -9.70
N VAL A 31 -17.20 0.07 -9.03
CA VAL A 31 -17.09 0.41 -7.59
C VAL A 31 -17.12 1.92 -7.40
N ASN A 32 -17.98 2.43 -6.51
CA ASN A 32 -17.96 3.82 -6.08
C ASN A 32 -16.78 4.08 -5.14
N LEU A 33 -16.21 5.28 -5.16
CA LEU A 33 -14.92 5.55 -4.55
C LEU A 33 -14.95 6.74 -3.60
N ALA A 34 -14.49 6.53 -2.37
CA ALA A 34 -14.00 7.58 -1.49
C ALA A 34 -12.48 7.61 -1.60
N LEU A 35 -11.98 8.64 -2.25
CA LEU A 35 -10.55 8.88 -2.50
C LEU A 35 -10.00 9.74 -1.37
N ALA A 36 -8.98 9.24 -0.64
CA ALA A 36 -8.43 9.92 0.51
C ALA A 36 -6.93 10.18 0.36
N ALA A 37 -6.51 11.42 0.55
CA ALA A 37 -5.12 11.85 0.64
C ALA A 37 -5.03 13.26 1.21
N ARG A 38 -3.81 13.75 1.47
CA ARG A 38 -3.58 15.10 2.01
C ARG A 38 -3.83 16.22 1.01
N SER A 39 -3.55 16.02 -0.27
CA SER A 39 -3.77 17.01 -1.33
C SER A 39 -5.19 16.85 -1.87
N LEU A 40 -6.08 17.81 -1.53
CA LEU A 40 -7.44 17.83 -2.05
C LEU A 40 -7.47 18.14 -3.55
N GLU A 41 -6.61 19.04 -4.01
CA GLU A 41 -6.51 19.42 -5.43
C GLU A 41 -6.20 18.20 -6.32
N ASP A 42 -5.15 17.43 -5.97
CA ASP A 42 -4.82 16.21 -6.71
C ASP A 42 -5.95 15.17 -6.65
N LEU A 43 -6.65 15.07 -5.52
CA LEU A 43 -7.79 14.16 -5.38
C LEU A 43 -8.96 14.54 -6.28
N GLU A 44 -9.24 15.84 -6.45
CA GLU A 44 -10.32 16.31 -7.31
C GLU A 44 -10.06 15.96 -8.79
N HIS A 45 -8.82 16.02 -9.25
CA HIS A 45 -8.46 15.53 -10.58
C HIS A 45 -8.74 14.03 -10.73
N VAL A 46 -8.34 13.22 -9.74
CA VAL A 46 -8.59 11.78 -9.76
C VAL A 46 -10.09 11.48 -9.65
N ARG A 47 -10.84 12.22 -8.81
CA ARG A 47 -12.29 12.10 -8.70
C ARG A 47 -12.99 12.30 -10.03
N ALA A 48 -12.66 13.38 -10.72
CA ALA A 48 -13.24 13.68 -12.04
C ALA A 48 -12.95 12.56 -13.06
N GLU A 49 -11.73 12.00 -13.04
CA GLU A 49 -11.39 10.87 -13.88
C GLU A 49 -12.26 9.63 -13.55
N MET A 50 -12.47 9.33 -12.26
CA MET A 50 -13.27 8.17 -11.86
C MET A 50 -14.75 8.34 -12.24
N GLU A 51 -15.30 9.54 -12.08
CA GLU A 51 -16.66 9.86 -12.52
C GLU A 51 -16.82 9.70 -14.04
N GLY A 52 -15.79 10.07 -14.81
CA GLY A 52 -15.73 9.80 -16.25
C GLY A 52 -15.77 8.31 -16.62
N LEU A 53 -15.49 7.40 -15.68
CA LEU A 53 -15.66 5.96 -15.84
C LEU A 53 -17.08 5.46 -15.45
N GLY A 54 -17.97 6.37 -15.06
CA GLY A 54 -19.38 6.07 -14.77
C GLY A 54 -19.67 5.58 -13.37
N VAL A 55 -18.79 5.83 -12.40
CA VAL A 55 -19.00 5.55 -10.98
C VAL A 55 -19.15 6.84 -10.17
N ARG A 56 -19.74 6.76 -8.98
CA ARG A 56 -19.72 7.87 -8.03
C ARG A 56 -18.34 7.93 -7.36
N ALA A 57 -17.75 9.12 -7.27
CA ALA A 57 -16.49 9.33 -6.58
C ALA A 57 -16.56 10.60 -5.72
N ILE A 58 -15.95 10.54 -4.54
CA ILE A 58 -15.80 11.68 -3.64
C ILE A 58 -14.33 11.86 -3.26
N ALA A 59 -13.89 13.10 -3.17
CA ALA A 59 -12.56 13.46 -2.71
C ALA A 59 -12.63 13.93 -1.25
N ILE A 60 -11.81 13.32 -0.40
CA ILE A 60 -11.78 13.61 1.03
C ILE A 60 -10.33 13.90 1.43
N GLN A 61 -10.05 15.14 1.83
CA GLN A 61 -8.77 15.48 2.41
C GLN A 61 -8.61 14.71 3.73
N CYS A 62 -7.53 13.95 3.86
CA CYS A 62 -7.30 13.10 5.01
C CYS A 62 -5.79 12.85 5.19
N ASP A 63 -5.25 13.24 6.33
CA ASP A 63 -4.01 12.65 6.81
C ASP A 63 -4.35 11.41 7.66
N VAL A 64 -3.97 10.25 7.17
CA VAL A 64 -4.29 8.98 7.86
C VAL A 64 -3.60 8.85 9.22
N ALA A 65 -2.58 9.67 9.52
CA ALA A 65 -1.97 9.75 10.83
C ALA A 65 -2.93 10.35 11.88
N GLU A 66 -3.82 11.26 11.44
CA GLU A 66 -4.71 11.99 12.33
C GLU A 66 -6.01 11.23 12.63
N ALA A 67 -6.34 11.09 13.91
CA ALA A 67 -7.54 10.37 14.34
C ALA A 67 -8.85 11.03 13.86
N ALA A 68 -8.90 12.35 13.90
CA ALA A 68 -10.07 13.13 13.44
C ALA A 68 -10.31 12.92 11.94
N ASP A 69 -9.24 12.94 11.13
CA ASP A 69 -9.35 12.76 9.69
C ASP A 69 -9.81 11.35 9.30
N ARG A 70 -9.31 10.32 10.00
CA ARG A 70 -9.78 8.95 9.81
C ARG A 70 -11.26 8.78 10.15
N ALA A 71 -11.74 9.43 11.23
CA ALA A 71 -13.13 9.41 11.61
C ALA A 71 -14.01 10.14 10.57
N GLU A 72 -13.57 11.30 10.12
CA GLU A 72 -14.27 12.09 9.10
C GLU A 72 -14.31 11.38 7.74
N LEU A 73 -13.23 10.70 7.35
CA LEU A 73 -13.18 9.87 6.14
C LEU A 73 -14.28 8.79 6.16
N ILE A 74 -14.42 8.07 7.26
CA ILE A 74 -15.46 7.04 7.41
C ILE A 74 -16.86 7.67 7.38
N ARG A 75 -17.06 8.71 8.19
CA ARG A 75 -18.35 9.39 8.30
C ARG A 75 -18.83 9.94 6.95
N ARG A 76 -17.96 10.64 6.22
CA ARG A 76 -18.30 11.19 4.91
C ARG A 76 -18.56 10.10 3.88
N THR A 77 -17.75 9.04 3.88
CA THR A 77 -17.97 7.91 2.97
C THR A 77 -19.33 7.30 3.19
N GLU A 78 -19.72 7.05 4.45
CA GLU A 78 -21.03 6.48 4.77
C GLU A 78 -22.19 7.41 4.46
N ALA A 79 -22.04 8.72 4.68
CA ALA A 79 -23.08 9.72 4.40
C ALA A 79 -23.29 9.92 2.89
N GLU A 80 -22.21 9.95 2.09
CA GLU A 80 -22.27 10.33 0.69
C GLU A 80 -22.38 9.13 -0.27
N LEU A 81 -21.76 7.99 0.04
CA LEU A 81 -21.77 6.79 -0.80
C LEU A 81 -22.60 5.65 -0.20
N GLY A 82 -22.76 5.61 1.11
CA GLY A 82 -23.38 4.52 1.85
C GLY A 82 -22.35 3.57 2.47
N THR A 83 -22.77 2.36 2.76
CA THR A 83 -21.96 1.38 3.49
C THR A 83 -20.63 1.05 2.81
N ILE A 84 -19.55 0.95 3.60
CA ILE A 84 -18.21 0.66 3.11
C ILE A 84 -18.02 -0.84 2.93
N ASP A 85 -17.91 -1.29 1.68
CA ASP A 85 -17.70 -2.70 1.33
C ASP A 85 -16.21 -3.05 1.18
N ILE A 86 -15.38 -2.08 0.79
CA ILE A 86 -13.97 -2.30 0.50
C ILE A 86 -13.14 -1.21 1.17
N LEU A 87 -12.06 -1.63 1.85
CA LEU A 87 -11.02 -0.73 2.33
C LEU A 87 -9.68 -1.10 1.66
N VAL A 88 -9.07 -0.15 0.96
CA VAL A 88 -7.72 -0.28 0.43
C VAL A 88 -6.79 0.65 1.21
N ASN A 89 -6.02 0.08 2.13
CA ASN A 89 -4.95 0.76 2.83
C ASN A 89 -3.71 0.84 1.92
N ASN A 90 -3.60 1.93 1.17
CA ASN A 90 -2.50 2.16 0.23
C ASN A 90 -1.62 3.34 0.63
N ALA A 91 -2.09 4.29 1.43
CA ALA A 91 -1.27 5.37 1.94
C ALA A 91 0.02 4.83 2.59
N GLY A 92 1.14 5.48 2.32
CA GLY A 92 2.41 5.06 2.89
C GLY A 92 3.54 6.01 2.53
N ILE A 93 4.54 6.01 3.39
CA ILE A 93 5.79 6.75 3.22
C ILE A 93 6.97 5.81 3.35
N GLU A 94 8.10 6.20 2.77
CA GLU A 94 9.39 5.55 2.93
C GLU A 94 10.42 6.61 3.31
N ARG A 95 11.22 6.31 4.32
CA ARG A 95 12.37 7.09 4.75
C ARG A 95 13.60 6.20 4.69
N VAL A 96 14.61 6.64 3.98
CA VAL A 96 15.86 5.90 3.79
C VAL A 96 16.97 6.64 4.53
N ALA A 97 17.54 6.00 5.54
CA ALA A 97 18.60 6.58 6.36
C ALA A 97 19.51 5.50 6.95
N ARG A 98 20.74 5.86 7.31
CA ARG A 98 21.52 5.06 8.28
C ARG A 98 20.75 5.06 9.59
N PHE A 99 20.60 3.89 10.21
CA PHE A 99 19.71 3.77 11.37
C PHE A 99 20.15 4.68 12.54
N GLU A 100 21.46 4.77 12.78
CA GLU A 100 22.02 5.64 13.80
C GLU A 100 21.87 7.15 13.53
N GLN A 101 21.43 7.52 12.32
CA GLN A 101 21.20 8.89 11.88
C GLN A 101 19.71 9.16 11.60
N ALA A 102 18.87 8.13 11.69
CA ALA A 102 17.44 8.26 11.44
C ALA A 102 16.80 9.17 12.50
N LEU A 103 15.98 10.12 12.06
CA LEU A 103 15.22 10.97 12.98
C LEU A 103 14.14 10.12 13.68
N GLU A 104 13.92 10.35 14.95
CA GLU A 104 12.87 9.69 15.73
C GLU A 104 11.49 9.94 15.12
N THR A 105 11.26 11.16 14.63
CA THR A 105 10.04 11.53 13.91
C THR A 105 9.85 10.70 12.63
N ASP A 106 10.90 10.45 11.84
CA ASP A 106 10.79 9.64 10.62
C ASP A 106 10.44 8.17 10.93
N ILE A 107 10.98 7.64 12.04
CA ILE A 107 10.64 6.29 12.51
C ILE A 107 9.16 6.25 12.91
N THR A 108 8.73 7.20 13.75
CA THR A 108 7.37 7.27 14.27
C THR A 108 6.36 7.49 13.16
N ASP A 109 6.59 8.45 12.26
CA ASP A 109 5.70 8.73 11.12
C ASP A 109 5.56 7.52 10.21
N THR A 110 6.68 6.82 9.96
CA THR A 110 6.65 5.61 9.12
C THR A 110 5.79 4.52 9.73
N LEU A 111 5.90 4.29 11.04
CA LEU A 111 5.08 3.29 11.74
C LEU A 111 3.61 3.72 11.81
N THR A 112 3.36 4.98 12.12
CA THR A 112 2.01 5.53 12.23
C THR A 112 1.26 5.45 10.90
N ILE A 113 1.87 5.94 9.80
CA ILE A 113 1.21 5.99 8.50
C ILE A 113 1.10 4.60 7.86
N ASN A 114 2.19 3.81 7.90
CA ASN A 114 2.23 2.55 7.15
C ASN A 114 1.61 1.35 7.89
N LEU A 115 1.47 1.40 9.20
CA LEU A 115 1.01 0.28 10.02
C LEU A 115 -0.16 0.65 10.94
N GLU A 116 0.00 1.63 11.83
CA GLU A 116 -1.02 1.96 12.81
C GLU A 116 -2.31 2.46 12.16
N ALA A 117 -2.22 3.42 11.24
CA ALA A 117 -3.40 3.95 10.54
C ALA A 117 -4.19 2.87 9.78
N PRO A 118 -3.58 1.96 8.99
CA PRO A 118 -4.26 0.78 8.44
C PRO A 118 -4.96 -0.09 9.48
N MET A 119 -4.34 -0.33 10.64
CA MET A 119 -4.93 -1.12 11.71
C MET A 119 -6.16 -0.42 12.29
N LEU A 120 -6.08 0.89 12.56
CA LEU A 120 -7.17 1.68 13.13
C LEU A 120 -8.34 1.85 12.17
N LEU A 121 -8.09 2.12 10.87
CA LEU A 121 -9.12 2.16 9.84
C LEU A 121 -9.82 0.79 9.71
N THR A 122 -9.05 -0.28 9.67
CA THR A 122 -9.58 -1.65 9.61
C THR A 122 -10.47 -1.94 10.83
N ARG A 123 -9.98 -1.61 12.04
CA ARG A 123 -10.75 -1.78 13.29
C ARG A 123 -12.07 -1.03 13.27
N ALA A 124 -12.09 0.18 12.74
CA ALA A 124 -13.31 0.99 12.69
C ALA A 124 -14.35 0.47 11.67
N ILE A 125 -13.90 -0.08 10.54
CA ILE A 125 -14.78 -0.45 9.41
C ILE A 125 -15.27 -1.92 9.50
N VAL A 126 -14.44 -2.83 10.00
CA VAL A 126 -14.75 -4.29 10.02
C VAL A 126 -16.05 -4.63 10.76
N PRO A 127 -16.44 -4.02 11.90
CA PRO A 127 -17.71 -4.32 12.54
C PRO A 127 -18.92 -4.13 11.63
N GLY A 128 -18.95 -3.04 10.85
CA GLY A 128 -20.00 -2.79 9.86
C GLY A 128 -20.00 -3.83 8.73
N MET A 129 -18.83 -4.23 8.24
CA MET A 129 -18.72 -5.31 7.24
C MET A 129 -19.24 -6.65 7.76
N LEU A 130 -18.91 -6.99 9.01
CA LEU A 130 -19.39 -8.22 9.66
C LEU A 130 -20.91 -8.22 9.84
N ALA A 131 -21.51 -7.11 10.30
CA ALA A 131 -22.95 -6.98 10.48
C ALA A 131 -23.72 -7.20 9.18
N ARG A 132 -23.16 -6.79 8.05
CA ARG A 132 -23.75 -6.97 6.71
C ARG A 132 -23.35 -8.25 6.01
N ASN A 133 -22.52 -9.09 6.64
CA ASN A 133 -21.95 -10.29 6.03
C ASN A 133 -21.25 -10.02 4.69
N ARG A 134 -20.62 -8.85 4.53
CA ARG A 134 -19.97 -8.42 3.28
C ARG A 134 -18.87 -7.42 3.56
N GLY A 135 -17.67 -7.71 3.06
CA GLY A 135 -16.57 -6.77 3.12
C GLY A 135 -15.22 -7.36 2.72
N HIS A 136 -14.30 -6.48 2.33
CA HIS A 136 -12.93 -6.88 2.05
C HIS A 136 -11.94 -5.76 2.37
N VAL A 137 -10.90 -6.08 3.11
CA VAL A 137 -9.79 -5.18 3.39
C VAL A 137 -8.55 -5.62 2.59
N VAL A 138 -7.95 -4.70 1.85
CA VAL A 138 -6.67 -4.93 1.17
C VAL A 138 -5.62 -3.99 1.73
N ASN A 139 -4.53 -4.55 2.20
CA ASN A 139 -3.37 -3.81 2.66
C ASN A 139 -2.27 -3.83 1.57
N ILE A 140 -1.82 -2.66 1.14
CA ILE A 140 -0.70 -2.54 0.19
C ILE A 140 0.59 -2.46 1.01
N ALA A 141 1.26 -3.61 1.10
CA ALA A 141 2.55 -3.73 1.77
C ALA A 141 3.71 -3.41 0.79
N SER A 142 4.73 -4.25 0.75
CA SER A 142 5.90 -4.13 -0.12
C SER A 142 6.67 -5.46 -0.14
N GLY A 143 7.54 -5.65 -1.12
CA GLY A 143 8.62 -6.65 -1.05
C GLY A 143 9.49 -6.49 0.21
N ALA A 144 9.66 -5.24 0.69
CA ALA A 144 10.31 -4.93 1.96
C ALA A 144 9.55 -5.42 3.21
N GLY A 145 8.30 -5.87 3.07
CA GLY A 145 7.56 -6.60 4.10
C GLY A 145 7.81 -8.11 4.09
N LYS A 146 8.71 -8.59 3.23
CA LYS A 146 9.07 -10.01 3.07
C LYS A 146 10.56 -10.27 3.26
N VAL A 147 11.40 -9.29 3.01
CA VAL A 147 12.86 -9.33 3.20
C VAL A 147 13.33 -7.99 3.75
N GLY A 148 14.37 -8.04 4.59
CA GLY A 148 15.00 -6.81 5.09
C GLY A 148 15.75 -6.07 3.99
N VAL A 149 15.60 -4.76 3.97
CA VAL A 149 16.25 -3.84 3.04
C VAL A 149 17.16 -2.93 3.83
N ALA A 150 18.44 -2.84 3.43
CA ALA A 150 19.39 -1.93 4.08
C ALA A 150 18.89 -0.48 4.00
N TYR A 151 19.14 0.29 5.05
CA TYR A 151 18.76 1.70 5.19
C TYR A 151 17.25 1.99 5.23
N GLY A 152 16.40 0.97 5.11
CA GLY A 152 14.94 1.07 5.20
C GLY A 152 14.35 0.35 6.42
N SER A 153 15.01 0.39 7.58
CA SER A 153 14.64 -0.42 8.76
C SER A 153 13.23 -0.16 9.27
N SER A 154 12.84 1.10 9.47
CA SER A 154 11.49 1.49 9.91
C SER A 154 10.42 1.11 8.87
N TYR A 155 10.74 1.32 7.59
CA TYR A 155 9.87 0.92 6.49
C TYR A 155 9.68 -0.60 6.45
N CYS A 156 10.77 -1.37 6.53
CA CYS A 156 10.70 -2.83 6.60
C CYS A 156 9.87 -3.30 7.80
N ALA A 157 10.11 -2.73 8.99
CA ALA A 157 9.34 -3.05 10.19
C ALA A 157 7.84 -2.80 9.98
N SER A 158 7.47 -1.63 9.44
CA SER A 158 6.07 -1.28 9.17
C SER A 158 5.41 -2.22 8.17
N LYS A 159 6.11 -2.59 7.08
CA LYS A 159 5.56 -3.45 6.02
C LYS A 159 5.54 -4.94 6.42
N HIS A 160 6.49 -5.43 7.22
CA HIS A 160 6.40 -6.75 7.85
C HIS A 160 5.25 -6.80 8.86
N GLY A 161 5.10 -5.76 9.71
CA GLY A 161 3.97 -5.63 10.62
C GLY A 161 2.62 -5.69 9.90
N LEU A 162 2.50 -4.99 8.76
CA LEU A 162 1.27 -4.99 7.96
C LEU A 162 0.96 -6.36 7.34
N VAL A 163 1.97 -7.11 6.92
CA VAL A 163 1.82 -8.50 6.46
C VAL A 163 1.36 -9.39 7.62
N GLY A 164 2.04 -9.32 8.78
CA GLY A 164 1.69 -10.08 9.98
C GLY A 164 0.27 -9.78 10.46
N PHE A 165 -0.10 -8.49 10.54
CA PHE A 165 -1.45 -8.03 10.87
C PHE A 165 -2.52 -8.64 9.95
N THR A 166 -2.30 -8.57 8.62
CA THR A 166 -3.25 -9.12 7.65
C THR A 166 -3.42 -10.63 7.83
N ASN A 167 -2.33 -11.36 8.03
CA ASN A 167 -2.36 -12.81 8.21
C ASN A 167 -3.05 -13.20 9.52
N ALA A 168 -2.87 -12.44 10.61
CA ALA A 168 -3.56 -12.63 11.88
C ALA A 168 -5.08 -12.47 11.71
N LEU A 169 -5.53 -11.38 11.06
CA LEU A 169 -6.94 -11.17 10.77
C LEU A 169 -7.55 -12.27 9.90
N ARG A 170 -6.81 -12.75 8.90
CA ARG A 170 -7.28 -13.89 8.11
C ARG A 170 -7.49 -15.16 8.93
N SER A 171 -6.65 -15.38 9.93
CA SER A 171 -6.79 -16.51 10.84
C SER A 171 -7.99 -16.33 11.77
N GLU A 172 -8.11 -15.16 12.37
CA GLU A 172 -9.17 -14.78 13.30
C GLU A 172 -10.56 -14.85 12.66
N TYR A 173 -10.68 -14.30 11.44
CA TYR A 173 -11.97 -14.25 10.71
C TYR A 173 -12.16 -15.40 9.72
N ARG A 174 -11.46 -16.52 9.92
CA ARG A 174 -11.63 -17.71 9.07
C ARG A 174 -13.06 -18.21 9.08
N GLY A 175 -13.64 -18.40 7.90
CA GLY A 175 -15.05 -18.82 7.75
C GLY A 175 -16.07 -17.68 7.91
N ARG A 176 -15.62 -16.47 8.20
CA ARG A 176 -16.49 -15.28 8.24
C ARG A 176 -16.56 -14.65 6.84
N PRO A 177 -17.62 -13.87 6.55
CA PRO A 177 -17.86 -13.31 5.22
C PRO A 177 -17.00 -12.06 4.89
N VAL A 178 -16.06 -11.70 5.74
CA VAL A 178 -15.13 -10.58 5.52
C VAL A 178 -13.76 -11.12 5.13
N GLY A 179 -13.23 -10.64 4.02
CA GLY A 179 -11.91 -11.04 3.51
C GLY A 179 -10.81 -10.04 3.87
N PHE A 180 -9.58 -10.55 3.97
CA PHE A 180 -8.40 -9.73 4.20
C PHE A 180 -7.30 -10.17 3.23
N SER A 181 -6.65 -9.23 2.57
CA SER A 181 -5.60 -9.51 1.60
C SER A 181 -4.41 -8.58 1.81
N VAL A 182 -3.23 -9.08 1.56
CA VAL A 182 -2.04 -8.24 1.46
C VAL A 182 -1.42 -8.37 0.07
N VAL A 183 -1.14 -7.22 -0.55
CA VAL A 183 -0.42 -7.14 -1.82
C VAL A 183 0.97 -6.59 -1.53
N CYS A 184 2.01 -7.29 -2.00
CA CYS A 184 3.41 -6.95 -1.79
C CYS A 184 4.07 -6.61 -3.12
N PRO A 185 4.00 -5.36 -3.61
CA PRO A 185 4.71 -4.94 -4.80
C PRO A 185 6.22 -4.92 -4.57
N GLY A 186 7.00 -5.17 -5.63
CA GLY A 186 8.41 -4.80 -5.71
C GLY A 186 8.60 -3.32 -6.04
N PHE A 187 9.68 -2.99 -6.74
CA PHE A 187 9.90 -1.65 -7.28
C PHE A 187 8.86 -1.36 -8.37
N VAL A 188 8.01 -0.36 -8.14
CA VAL A 188 6.95 0.00 -9.10
C VAL A 188 7.43 1.12 -10.00
N THR A 189 7.62 0.82 -11.29
CA THR A 189 7.98 1.79 -12.33
C THR A 189 6.81 2.68 -12.68
N ASP A 190 7.09 3.85 -13.25
CA ASP A 190 6.08 4.78 -13.78
C ASP A 190 5.10 5.32 -12.73
N ALA A 191 5.27 4.98 -11.44
CA ALA A 191 4.43 5.45 -10.36
C ALA A 191 5.07 5.27 -8.97
N GLY A 192 4.73 6.17 -8.04
CA GLY A 192 5.07 6.02 -6.63
C GLY A 192 6.49 6.42 -6.27
N MET A 193 7.03 5.77 -5.22
CA MET A 193 8.32 6.14 -4.63
C MET A 193 9.50 5.83 -5.56
N TYR A 194 9.49 4.66 -6.17
CA TYR A 194 10.57 4.22 -7.06
C TYR A 194 10.66 5.04 -8.36
N ASP A 195 9.55 5.50 -8.92
CA ASP A 195 9.53 6.40 -10.10
C ASP A 195 10.33 7.69 -9.85
N ARG A 196 10.26 8.24 -8.63
CA ARG A 196 11.09 9.39 -8.23
C ARG A 196 12.59 9.06 -8.24
N TRP A 197 12.96 7.86 -7.81
CA TRP A 197 14.35 7.41 -7.84
C TRP A 197 14.83 7.21 -9.28
N GLU A 198 14.02 6.61 -10.15
CA GLU A 198 14.35 6.44 -11.58
C GLU A 198 14.57 7.79 -12.28
N LYS A 199 13.74 8.79 -11.99
CA LYS A 199 13.90 10.16 -12.51
C LYS A 199 15.21 10.81 -12.06
N ASN A 200 15.73 10.42 -10.90
CA ASN A 200 17.03 10.83 -10.38
C ASN A 200 18.17 9.90 -10.83
N GLY A 201 17.94 9.02 -11.81
CA GLY A 201 18.96 8.11 -12.35
C GLY A 201 19.28 6.89 -11.47
N ILE A 202 18.51 6.65 -10.41
CA ILE A 202 18.72 5.53 -9.49
C ILE A 202 17.88 4.35 -9.95
N ARG A 203 18.51 3.26 -10.34
CA ARG A 203 17.83 2.06 -10.84
C ARG A 203 18.01 0.87 -9.91
N ALA A 204 16.94 0.12 -9.71
CA ALA A 204 16.96 -1.15 -9.01
C ALA A 204 17.84 -2.17 -9.75
N PRO A 205 18.56 -3.06 -9.03
CA PRO A 205 19.28 -4.15 -9.66
C PRO A 205 18.30 -5.06 -10.42
N ARG A 206 18.74 -5.57 -11.59
CA ARG A 206 17.89 -6.44 -12.43
C ARG A 206 17.31 -7.64 -11.66
N ILE A 207 18.05 -8.18 -10.69
CA ILE A 207 17.62 -9.31 -9.85
C ILE A 207 16.46 -8.95 -8.93
N ALA A 208 16.33 -7.69 -8.55
CA ALA A 208 15.22 -7.22 -7.72
C ALA A 208 13.91 -7.19 -8.50
N GLY A 209 13.99 -7.08 -9.84
CA GLY A 209 12.84 -6.97 -10.70
C GLY A 209 12.03 -5.70 -10.46
N THR A 210 10.98 -5.53 -11.24
CA THR A 210 10.07 -4.39 -11.14
C THR A 210 8.62 -4.83 -11.32
N SER A 211 7.70 -3.94 -11.03
CA SER A 211 6.25 -4.12 -11.25
C SER A 211 5.69 -2.92 -12.00
N LYS A 212 4.70 -3.15 -12.82
CA LYS A 212 3.88 -2.09 -13.41
C LYS A 212 2.74 -1.73 -12.44
N PRO A 213 2.36 -0.45 -12.29
CA PRO A 213 1.28 -0.05 -11.38
C PRO A 213 -0.07 -0.63 -11.77
N GLU A 214 -0.33 -0.81 -13.08
CA GLU A 214 -1.53 -1.49 -13.57
C GLU A 214 -1.61 -2.93 -13.07
N LYS A 215 -0.46 -3.62 -13.02
CA LYS A 215 -0.42 -5.01 -12.52
C LYS A 215 -0.70 -5.09 -11.04
N VAL A 216 -0.21 -4.11 -10.25
CA VAL A 216 -0.53 -4.01 -8.82
C VAL A 216 -2.04 -3.79 -8.62
N ALA A 217 -2.63 -2.88 -9.41
CA ALA A 217 -4.06 -2.58 -9.36
C ALA A 217 -4.92 -3.80 -9.76
N GLU A 218 -4.59 -4.48 -10.87
CA GLU A 218 -5.26 -5.72 -11.30
C GLU A 218 -5.21 -6.81 -10.21
N VAL A 219 -4.03 -6.99 -9.59
CA VAL A 219 -3.85 -7.96 -8.50
C VAL A 219 -4.68 -7.58 -7.29
N THR A 220 -4.77 -6.28 -6.95
CA THR A 220 -5.60 -5.79 -5.85
C THR A 220 -7.07 -6.14 -6.07
N VAL A 221 -7.63 -5.85 -7.24
CA VAL A 221 -9.00 -6.24 -7.60
C VAL A 221 -9.19 -7.76 -7.54
N ARG A 222 -8.24 -8.52 -8.07
CA ARG A 222 -8.28 -10.00 -8.01
C ARG A 222 -8.23 -10.55 -6.59
N CYS A 223 -7.49 -9.89 -5.68
CA CYS A 223 -7.47 -10.24 -4.26
C CYS A 223 -8.84 -10.07 -3.62
N ILE A 224 -9.53 -8.98 -3.91
CA ILE A 224 -10.89 -8.73 -3.43
C ILE A 224 -11.85 -9.79 -3.97
N LYS A 225 -11.88 -9.99 -5.29
CA LYS A 225 -12.82 -10.91 -5.96
C LYS A 225 -12.63 -12.37 -5.50
N ARG A 226 -11.38 -12.81 -5.33
CA ARG A 226 -11.05 -14.22 -5.04
C ARG A 226 -10.57 -14.48 -3.62
N ASN A 227 -10.68 -13.51 -2.73
CA ASN A 227 -10.21 -13.60 -1.34
C ASN A 227 -8.78 -14.19 -1.22
N LYS A 228 -7.84 -13.71 -2.06
CA LYS A 228 -6.45 -14.17 -2.02
C LYS A 228 -5.76 -13.65 -0.76
N ALA A 229 -5.02 -14.51 -0.06
CA ALA A 229 -4.38 -14.13 1.19
C ALA A 229 -3.26 -13.11 0.98
N GLU A 230 -2.29 -13.50 0.17
CA GLU A 230 -1.08 -12.73 -0.08
C GLU A 230 -0.66 -12.89 -1.54
N VAL A 231 -0.31 -11.79 -2.18
CA VAL A 231 0.25 -11.81 -3.53
C VAL A 231 1.45 -10.86 -3.62
N THR A 232 2.59 -11.41 -4.00
CA THR A 232 3.78 -10.63 -4.38
C THR A 232 3.67 -10.28 -5.86
N VAL A 233 3.84 -9.00 -6.19
CA VAL A 233 3.79 -8.49 -7.57
C VAL A 233 5.18 -8.06 -7.97
N ASN A 234 5.82 -8.83 -8.86
CA ASN A 234 7.16 -8.53 -9.35
C ASN A 234 7.48 -9.33 -10.63
N THR A 235 8.31 -8.76 -11.49
CA THR A 235 8.79 -9.40 -12.72
C THR A 235 10.30 -9.20 -12.80
N PRO A 236 11.10 -10.29 -12.81
CA PRO A 236 10.71 -11.69 -12.63
C PRO A 236 10.14 -11.98 -11.24
N PRO A 237 9.43 -13.12 -11.04
CA PRO A 237 8.88 -13.48 -9.75
C PRO A 237 9.97 -13.66 -8.70
N VAL A 238 9.87 -12.93 -7.57
CA VAL A 238 10.84 -12.98 -6.44
C VAL A 238 10.43 -13.94 -5.33
N ARG A 239 9.29 -14.61 -5.48
CA ARG A 239 8.79 -15.53 -4.45
C ARG A 239 9.79 -16.64 -4.05
N PRO A 240 10.53 -17.28 -4.97
CA PRO A 240 11.55 -18.25 -4.59
C PRO A 240 12.64 -17.67 -3.69
N LEU A 241 13.07 -16.43 -3.99
CA LEU A 241 14.08 -15.72 -3.18
C LEU A 241 13.53 -15.39 -1.78
N ILE A 242 12.27 -14.97 -1.69
CA ILE A 242 11.58 -14.70 -0.40
C ILE A 242 11.51 -15.99 0.43
N VAL A 243 11.12 -17.11 -0.15
CA VAL A 243 11.08 -18.41 0.54
C VAL A 243 12.47 -18.79 1.05
N LEU A 244 13.48 -18.65 0.20
CA LEU A 244 14.86 -18.92 0.61
C LEU A 244 15.33 -17.99 1.75
N ALA A 245 14.96 -16.70 1.71
CA ALA A 245 15.29 -15.75 2.77
C ALA A 245 14.70 -16.13 4.13
N ASN A 246 13.49 -16.72 4.14
CA ASN A 246 12.86 -17.18 5.38
C ASN A 246 13.46 -18.49 5.93
N ILE A 247 13.97 -19.34 5.06
CA ILE A 247 14.61 -20.62 5.47
C ILE A 247 16.07 -20.40 5.86
N ALA A 248 16.77 -19.50 5.17
CA ALA A 248 18.18 -19.21 5.34
C ALA A 248 18.42 -17.68 5.49
N PRO A 249 18.04 -17.10 6.64
CA PRO A 249 17.98 -15.66 6.84
C PRO A 249 19.36 -14.94 6.77
N SER A 250 20.46 -15.67 6.91
CA SER A 250 21.82 -15.12 6.77
C SER A 250 22.34 -15.12 5.32
N ILE A 251 21.84 -16.03 4.47
CA ILE A 251 22.38 -16.26 3.12
C ILE A 251 21.84 -15.20 2.13
N VAL A 252 20.53 -14.98 2.11
CA VAL A 252 19.90 -14.08 1.12
C VAL A 252 20.31 -12.62 1.33
N PRO A 253 20.31 -12.07 2.55
CA PRO A 253 20.81 -10.71 2.77
C PRO A 253 22.27 -10.54 2.36
N ALA A 254 23.14 -11.52 2.67
CA ALA A 254 24.54 -11.48 2.25
C ALA A 254 24.70 -11.51 0.72
N LEU A 255 23.90 -12.33 0.03
CA LEU A 255 23.87 -12.38 -1.43
C LEU A 255 23.38 -11.05 -2.04
N LEU A 256 22.27 -10.50 -1.53
CA LEU A 256 21.72 -9.23 -1.98
C LEU A 256 22.72 -8.08 -1.76
N HIS A 257 23.44 -8.08 -0.63
CA HIS A 257 24.50 -7.11 -0.37
C HIS A 257 25.63 -7.22 -1.40
N ARG A 258 26.13 -8.44 -1.68
CA ARG A 258 27.17 -8.67 -2.71
C ARG A 258 26.71 -8.29 -4.12
N LEU A 259 25.43 -8.42 -4.43
CA LEU A 259 24.84 -8.03 -5.71
C LEU A 259 24.55 -6.52 -5.81
N GLY A 260 24.97 -5.73 -4.82
CA GLY A 260 24.84 -4.28 -4.84
C GLY A 260 23.45 -3.75 -4.53
N TYR A 261 22.57 -4.57 -3.93
CA TYR A 261 21.23 -4.14 -3.57
C TYR A 261 21.26 -2.96 -2.58
N ALA A 262 22.17 -2.97 -1.60
CA ALA A 262 22.35 -1.88 -0.64
C ALA A 262 22.78 -0.57 -1.31
N LYS A 263 23.59 -0.64 -2.37
CA LYS A 263 24.09 0.56 -3.10
C LYS A 263 22.99 1.41 -3.73
N VAL A 264 21.83 0.81 -4.02
CA VAL A 264 20.67 1.57 -4.53
C VAL A 264 20.17 2.53 -3.46
N PHE A 265 20.02 2.04 -2.24
CA PHE A 265 19.52 2.83 -1.11
C PHE A 265 20.57 3.84 -0.62
N GLU A 266 21.87 3.53 -0.71
CA GLU A 266 22.95 4.51 -0.48
C GLU A 266 22.81 5.71 -1.43
N ARG A 267 22.61 5.46 -2.73
CA ARG A 267 22.38 6.53 -3.71
C ARG A 267 21.11 7.33 -3.45
N VAL A 268 20.05 6.68 -2.94
CA VAL A 268 18.83 7.39 -2.55
C VAL A 268 19.10 8.33 -1.39
N MET A 269 19.81 7.87 -0.36
CA MET A 269 20.20 8.72 0.78
C MET A 269 21.01 9.93 0.33
N ASP A 270 22.02 9.71 -0.53
CA ASP A 270 22.89 10.78 -1.03
C ASP A 270 22.09 11.81 -1.84
N ALA A 271 21.14 11.36 -2.65
CA ALA A 271 20.27 12.22 -3.44
C ALA A 271 19.29 13.03 -2.56
N GLU A 272 18.70 12.40 -1.53
CA GLU A 272 17.79 13.08 -0.60
C GLU A 272 18.53 14.09 0.29
N ALA A 273 19.74 13.76 0.77
CA ALA A 273 20.60 14.68 1.51
C ALA A 273 20.96 15.92 0.68
N SER A 274 21.28 15.73 -0.61
CA SER A 274 21.61 16.81 -1.53
C SER A 274 20.41 17.70 -1.88
N ALA A 275 19.20 17.18 -1.83
CA ALA A 275 17.96 17.91 -2.11
C ALA A 275 17.47 18.74 -0.90
N GLY A 276 17.77 18.29 0.32
CA GLY A 276 17.41 18.99 1.56
C GLY A 276 18.33 20.18 1.91
N THR A 277 19.42 20.34 1.18
CA THR A 277 20.41 21.42 1.38
C THR A 277 20.17 22.63 0.46
N LYS A 278 19.12 22.60 -0.36
CA LYS A 278 18.66 23.71 -1.21
C LYS A 278 17.34 24.25 -0.70
#